data_87733d6cd4a1db0ee155259b19743d35
#
_entry.id   87733d6cd4a1db0ee155259b19743d35
#
_cell.length_a   1.000
_cell.length_b   1.000
_cell.length_c   1.000
_cell.angle_alpha   90.00
_cell.angle_beta   90.00
_cell.angle_gamma   90.00
#
_symmetry.space_group_name_H-M   'P 1'
#
loop_
_entity.id
_entity.type
_entity.pdbx_description
1 polymer ?
#
loop_
_entity_poly.entity_id
_entity_poly.type
_entity_poly.pdbx_seq_one_letter_code
_entity_poly.pdbx_strand_id
1 'polypeptide(L)'
;DEPTNHLDMKTVEWLEDYLINYPKAVVMVSHDRAFLDAVAGAVYELENGSLHRYAGNYTQYRQQKLKNLQIQRKAYERQQAEIAHNNELIEKFKHKPKKAAFARSRKTMLARMKLIEKPVEDEAHIFTGNIEPQFSGGKWVYEAKELKIGYDGRALLELSLRIRRGQKIAVIGDNGIGKSTFLKTVAGLVPPIKGTSQLGSNLLVGYFDQQSALIDSDKTVRDHFHELFPALVEKDLRKTLGMYLFGGANASKRISSLSGGEKSRLVLAELLTGRPNLMILDEPTNHMDIPAKETLESAFKAYTGTMLFVSHDRYFIKQVADAILVFEKDKVMYYPFGYDHYISRLKASKDGNLPALMQAKDAAMVEALAAVPKRERHETRQLSTEEAYLEWKLALAAEPVVKAAEEAEKVYEELCEAESELNEENVDKLRLQYEKVADSWTNECTKWYDIYLDEMYPESDF
;
A
#
# COMPACT_ATOMS: atom_id res chain seq x y z
N ASP A 1 -22.33 -1.67 11.01
CA ASP A 1 -21.54 -0.51 10.61
C ASP A 1 -20.09 -0.75 11.00
N GLU A 2 -19.17 -0.63 10.04
CA GLU A 2 -17.72 -0.79 10.21
C GLU A 2 -17.30 -2.02 11.04
N PRO A 3 -17.71 -3.24 10.67
CA PRO A 3 -17.50 -4.43 11.49
C PRO A 3 -16.02 -4.86 11.60
N THR A 4 -15.17 -4.37 10.72
CA THR A 4 -13.73 -4.70 10.67
C THR A 4 -12.85 -3.77 11.51
N ASN A 5 -13.41 -2.67 12.04
CA ASN A 5 -12.64 -1.71 12.83
C ASN A 5 -12.07 -2.37 14.09
N HIS A 6 -10.78 -2.12 14.36
CA HIS A 6 -10.04 -2.64 15.51
C HIS A 6 -9.83 -4.16 15.58
N LEU A 7 -10.27 -4.90 14.56
CA LEU A 7 -10.03 -6.34 14.47
C LEU A 7 -8.66 -6.60 13.83
N ASP A 8 -7.99 -7.64 14.30
CA ASP A 8 -6.81 -8.15 13.62
C ASP A 8 -7.18 -8.97 12.37
N MET A 9 -6.20 -9.24 11.52
CA MET A 9 -6.43 -9.94 10.25
C MET A 9 -7.08 -11.31 10.41
N LYS A 10 -6.70 -12.07 11.44
CA LYS A 10 -7.29 -13.40 11.71
C LYS A 10 -8.76 -13.32 12.09
N THR A 11 -9.10 -12.33 12.90
CA THR A 11 -10.50 -12.12 13.31
C THR A 11 -11.34 -11.63 12.14
N VAL A 12 -10.78 -10.80 11.26
CA VAL A 12 -11.46 -10.37 10.02
C VAL A 12 -11.67 -11.56 9.08
N GLU A 13 -10.67 -12.42 8.87
CA GLU A 13 -10.81 -13.65 8.07
C GLU A 13 -11.91 -14.58 8.63
N TRP A 14 -11.94 -14.76 9.94
CA TRP A 14 -13.00 -15.54 10.58
C TRP A 14 -14.39 -14.92 10.34
N LEU A 15 -14.49 -13.59 10.42
CA LEU A 15 -15.75 -12.89 10.15
C LEU A 15 -16.19 -13.00 8.69
N GLU A 16 -15.23 -12.93 7.74
CA GLU A 16 -15.47 -13.17 6.31
C GLU A 16 -16.08 -14.56 6.08
N ASP A 17 -15.41 -15.59 6.59
CA ASP A 17 -15.87 -16.99 6.47
C ASP A 17 -17.26 -17.19 7.08
N TYR A 18 -17.53 -16.56 8.24
CA TYR A 18 -18.84 -16.62 8.88
C TYR A 18 -19.93 -15.95 8.03
N LEU A 19 -19.66 -14.76 7.48
CA LEU A 19 -20.65 -14.00 6.71
C LEU A 19 -20.88 -14.58 5.31
N ILE A 20 -19.86 -15.16 4.67
CA ILE A 20 -20.02 -15.87 3.39
C ILE A 20 -21.00 -17.05 3.53
N ASN A 21 -20.95 -17.75 4.65
CA ASN A 21 -21.80 -18.91 4.93
C ASN A 21 -23.11 -18.55 5.64
N TYR A 22 -23.37 -17.26 5.91
CA TYR A 22 -24.57 -16.83 6.63
C TYR A 22 -25.83 -16.92 5.75
N PRO A 23 -26.87 -17.68 6.17
CA PRO A 23 -28.00 -18.03 5.29
C PRO A 23 -29.02 -16.91 5.08
N LYS A 24 -28.85 -15.77 5.74
CA LYS A 24 -29.78 -14.63 5.65
C LYS A 24 -29.13 -13.43 5.00
N ALA A 25 -29.95 -12.44 4.60
CA ALA A 25 -29.44 -11.20 4.05
C ALA A 25 -28.67 -10.39 5.12
N VAL A 26 -27.54 -9.83 4.71
CA VAL A 26 -26.70 -8.93 5.52
C VAL A 26 -26.58 -7.61 4.79
N VAL A 27 -26.79 -6.51 5.50
CA VAL A 27 -26.49 -5.15 5.02
C VAL A 27 -25.38 -4.58 5.91
N MET A 28 -24.31 -4.13 5.29
CA MET A 28 -23.14 -3.62 6.00
C MET A 28 -22.64 -2.32 5.38
N VAL A 29 -22.02 -1.49 6.21
CA VAL A 29 -21.22 -0.34 5.79
C VAL A 29 -19.78 -0.63 6.21
N SER A 30 -18.85 -0.52 5.29
CA SER A 30 -17.43 -0.71 5.59
C SER A 30 -16.53 0.09 4.62
N HIS A 31 -15.39 0.52 5.13
CA HIS A 31 -14.28 1.11 4.39
C HIS A 31 -13.13 0.11 4.16
N ASP A 32 -13.31 -1.16 4.55
CA ASP A 32 -12.38 -2.25 4.24
C ASP A 32 -12.73 -2.88 2.89
N ARG A 33 -11.95 -2.53 1.87
CA ARG A 33 -12.16 -2.98 0.49
C ARG A 33 -11.95 -4.49 0.32
N ALA A 34 -11.00 -5.08 1.06
CA ALA A 34 -10.75 -6.51 1.01
C ALA A 34 -11.92 -7.30 1.60
N PHE A 35 -12.46 -6.82 2.71
CA PHE A 35 -13.65 -7.38 3.32
C PHE A 35 -14.88 -7.27 2.42
N LEU A 36 -15.10 -6.10 1.79
CA LEU A 36 -16.17 -5.92 0.82
C LEU A 36 -16.01 -6.83 -0.41
N ASP A 37 -14.78 -7.05 -0.88
CA ASP A 37 -14.51 -7.96 -1.99
C ASP A 37 -14.79 -9.43 -1.64
N ALA A 38 -14.53 -9.82 -0.40
CA ALA A 38 -14.76 -11.19 0.06
C ALA A 38 -16.24 -11.51 0.29
N VAL A 39 -17.02 -10.56 0.85
CA VAL A 39 -18.37 -10.85 1.40
C VAL A 39 -19.49 -10.26 0.55
N ALA A 40 -19.28 -9.12 -0.14
CA ALA A 40 -20.35 -8.41 -0.80
C ALA A 40 -20.72 -9.03 -2.17
N GLY A 41 -21.99 -9.40 -2.35
CA GLY A 41 -22.58 -9.80 -3.64
C GLY A 41 -23.17 -8.63 -4.44
N ALA A 42 -23.40 -7.49 -3.80
CA ALA A 42 -23.84 -6.25 -4.45
C ALA A 42 -23.39 -5.06 -3.61
N VAL A 43 -23.05 -3.96 -4.28
CA VAL A 43 -22.67 -2.69 -3.66
C VAL A 43 -23.76 -1.65 -3.93
N TYR A 44 -24.17 -0.95 -2.88
CA TYR A 44 -25.07 0.19 -2.96
C TYR A 44 -24.28 1.44 -2.63
N GLU A 45 -24.14 2.31 -3.62
CA GLU A 45 -23.47 3.60 -3.48
C GLU A 45 -24.49 4.69 -3.20
N LEU A 46 -24.28 5.42 -2.12
CA LEU A 46 -25.07 6.59 -1.76
C LEU A 46 -24.27 7.85 -2.08
N GLU A 47 -24.63 8.54 -3.16
CA GLU A 47 -23.91 9.74 -3.61
C GLU A 47 -24.92 10.84 -3.98
N ASN A 48 -24.70 12.07 -3.52
CA ASN A 48 -25.54 13.24 -3.82
C ASN A 48 -27.05 13.00 -3.59
N GLY A 49 -27.42 12.24 -2.56
CA GLY A 49 -28.81 11.89 -2.25
C GLY A 49 -29.43 10.85 -3.18
N SER A 50 -28.65 10.26 -4.08
CA SER A 50 -29.06 9.19 -4.99
C SER A 50 -28.45 7.86 -4.56
N LEU A 51 -29.21 6.77 -4.72
CA LEU A 51 -28.78 5.41 -4.44
C LEU A 51 -28.55 4.64 -5.75
N HIS A 52 -27.33 4.21 -5.98
CA HIS A 52 -26.98 3.42 -7.15
C HIS A 52 -26.58 2.00 -6.74
N ARG A 53 -27.20 1.00 -7.39
CA ARG A 53 -26.88 -0.41 -7.15
C ARG A 53 -25.94 -0.92 -8.23
N TYR A 54 -24.86 -1.56 -7.80
CA TYR A 54 -23.91 -2.28 -8.65
C TYR A 54 -23.93 -3.76 -8.26
N ALA A 55 -24.00 -4.64 -9.24
CA ALA A 55 -23.89 -6.08 -9.03
C ALA A 55 -22.41 -6.48 -8.89
N GLY A 56 -22.14 -7.39 -7.96
CA GLY A 56 -20.80 -7.90 -7.72
C GLY A 56 -20.13 -7.28 -6.49
N ASN A 57 -18.85 -7.57 -6.33
CA ASN A 57 -18.03 -7.14 -5.20
C ASN A 57 -17.51 -5.70 -5.38
N TYR A 58 -16.69 -5.21 -4.42
CA TYR A 58 -16.14 -3.86 -4.45
C TYR A 58 -15.27 -3.59 -5.69
N THR A 59 -14.40 -4.51 -6.07
CA THR A 59 -13.54 -4.38 -7.26
C THR A 59 -14.36 -4.22 -8.55
N GLN A 60 -15.42 -5.01 -8.71
CA GLN A 60 -16.31 -4.94 -9.86
C GLN A 60 -17.11 -3.63 -9.88
N TYR A 61 -17.61 -3.20 -8.71
CA TYR A 61 -18.25 -1.89 -8.55
C TYR A 61 -17.30 -0.77 -8.99
N ARG A 62 -16.08 -0.75 -8.47
CA ARG A 62 -15.09 0.29 -8.76
C ARG A 62 -14.76 0.37 -10.26
N GLN A 63 -14.58 -0.76 -10.91
CA GLN A 63 -14.37 -0.83 -12.36
C GLN A 63 -15.57 -0.28 -13.15
N GLN A 64 -16.79 -0.65 -12.76
CA GLN A 64 -18.01 -0.12 -13.39
C GLN A 64 -18.15 1.38 -13.18
N LYS A 65 -17.94 1.88 -11.96
CA LYS A 65 -18.00 3.33 -11.64
C LYS A 65 -17.01 4.11 -12.51
N LEU A 66 -15.75 3.69 -12.56
CA LEU A 66 -14.72 4.34 -13.38
C LEU A 66 -15.09 4.36 -14.87
N LYS A 67 -15.59 3.24 -15.39
CA LYS A 67 -16.07 3.17 -16.78
C LYS A 67 -17.23 4.13 -17.05
N ASN A 68 -18.20 4.19 -16.14
CA ASN A 68 -19.35 5.09 -16.26
C ASN A 68 -18.92 6.57 -16.21
N LEU A 69 -18.00 6.93 -15.30
CA LEU A 69 -17.43 8.27 -15.21
C LEU A 69 -16.68 8.66 -16.50
N GLN A 70 -15.92 7.74 -17.09
CA GLN A 70 -15.25 8.00 -18.39
C GLN A 70 -16.25 8.23 -19.53
N ILE A 71 -17.33 7.47 -19.58
CA ILE A 71 -18.40 7.63 -20.58
C ILE A 71 -19.09 8.99 -20.38
N GLN A 72 -19.46 9.31 -19.14
CA GLN A 72 -20.10 10.59 -18.80
C GLN A 72 -19.19 11.77 -19.12
N ARG A 73 -17.89 11.68 -18.80
CA ARG A 73 -16.90 12.72 -19.12
C ARG A 73 -16.81 12.98 -20.61
N LYS A 74 -16.68 11.92 -21.41
CA LYS A 74 -16.66 12.06 -22.88
C LYS A 74 -17.94 12.66 -23.43
N ALA A 75 -19.10 12.26 -22.88
CA ALA A 75 -20.40 12.81 -23.29
C ALA A 75 -20.51 14.30 -22.92
N TYR A 76 -20.09 14.68 -21.71
CA TYR A 76 -20.04 16.06 -21.25
C TYR A 76 -19.12 16.93 -22.12
N GLU A 77 -17.89 16.48 -22.37
CA GLU A 77 -16.91 17.19 -23.22
C GLU A 77 -17.43 17.41 -24.61
N ARG A 78 -18.09 16.40 -25.22
CA ARG A 78 -18.75 16.54 -26.55
C ARG A 78 -19.88 17.57 -26.54
N GLN A 79 -20.72 17.53 -25.48
CA GLN A 79 -21.81 18.49 -25.36
C GLN A 79 -21.29 19.90 -25.14
N GLN A 80 -20.25 20.10 -24.33
CA GLN A 80 -19.64 21.42 -24.14
C GLN A 80 -19.03 21.96 -25.41
N ALA A 81 -18.35 21.11 -26.19
CA ALA A 81 -17.82 21.50 -27.52
C ALA A 81 -18.95 21.89 -28.51
N GLU A 82 -20.08 21.15 -28.51
CA GLU A 82 -21.24 21.46 -29.31
C GLU A 82 -21.89 22.78 -28.87
N ILE A 83 -22.04 23.03 -27.58
CA ILE A 83 -22.56 24.29 -27.02
C ILE A 83 -21.64 25.44 -27.39
N ALA A 84 -20.33 25.31 -27.23
CA ALA A 84 -19.35 26.33 -27.59
C ALA A 84 -19.42 26.67 -29.09
N HIS A 85 -19.43 25.65 -29.96
CA HIS A 85 -19.54 25.83 -31.42
C HIS A 85 -20.85 26.52 -31.81
N ASN A 86 -21.99 26.12 -31.25
CA ASN A 86 -23.27 26.76 -31.53
C ASN A 86 -23.32 28.21 -31.05
N ASN A 87 -22.73 28.51 -29.88
CA ASN A 87 -22.62 29.88 -29.38
C ASN A 87 -21.77 30.75 -30.30
N GLU A 88 -20.65 30.24 -30.81
CA GLU A 88 -19.82 30.93 -31.79
C GLU A 88 -20.60 31.25 -33.07
N LEU A 89 -21.37 30.28 -33.62
CA LEU A 89 -22.22 30.49 -34.78
C LEU A 89 -23.32 31.52 -34.52
N ILE A 90 -23.94 31.50 -33.30
CA ILE A 90 -24.96 32.48 -32.92
C ILE A 90 -24.33 33.88 -32.90
N GLU A 91 -23.18 34.07 -32.24
CA GLU A 91 -22.50 35.36 -32.20
C GLU A 91 -22.11 35.88 -33.59
N LYS A 92 -21.58 35.00 -34.45
CA LYS A 92 -21.18 35.32 -35.81
C LYS A 92 -22.33 35.77 -36.73
N PHE A 93 -23.56 35.25 -36.48
CA PHE A 93 -24.70 35.45 -37.39
C PHE A 93 -25.83 36.29 -36.79
N LYS A 94 -25.87 36.60 -35.47
CA LYS A 94 -26.96 37.36 -34.84
C LYS A 94 -27.22 38.73 -35.44
N HIS A 95 -26.19 39.38 -35.96
CA HIS A 95 -26.31 40.74 -36.59
C HIS A 95 -26.42 40.71 -38.12
N LYS A 96 -26.48 39.54 -38.76
CA LYS A 96 -26.61 39.42 -40.23
C LYS A 96 -28.06 39.18 -40.61
N PRO A 97 -28.78 40.15 -41.29
CA PRO A 97 -30.22 40.03 -41.54
C PRO A 97 -30.62 38.70 -42.23
N LYS A 98 -29.84 38.28 -43.25
CA LYS A 98 -30.10 37.04 -44.01
C LYS A 98 -29.86 35.74 -43.18
N LYS A 99 -29.16 35.79 -42.05
CA LYS A 99 -28.82 34.63 -41.22
C LYS A 99 -29.34 34.73 -39.79
N ALA A 100 -30.09 35.79 -39.44
CA ALA A 100 -30.67 35.99 -38.11
C ALA A 100 -31.66 34.89 -37.73
N ALA A 101 -32.42 34.35 -38.68
CA ALA A 101 -33.33 33.23 -38.47
C ALA A 101 -32.56 31.94 -38.07
N PHE A 102 -31.43 31.66 -38.73
CA PHE A 102 -30.55 30.55 -38.38
C PHE A 102 -30.00 30.70 -36.96
N ALA A 103 -29.49 31.88 -36.58
CA ALA A 103 -29.00 32.12 -35.23
C ALA A 103 -30.09 31.92 -34.15
N ARG A 104 -31.33 32.38 -34.42
CA ARG A 104 -32.48 32.16 -33.55
C ARG A 104 -32.81 30.66 -33.37
N SER A 105 -32.82 29.90 -34.47
CA SER A 105 -33.06 28.46 -34.47
C SER A 105 -32.02 27.74 -33.58
N ARG A 106 -30.72 28.08 -33.76
CA ARG A 106 -29.64 27.50 -32.92
C ARG A 106 -29.79 27.86 -31.43
N LYS A 107 -30.13 29.10 -31.11
CA LYS A 107 -30.43 29.51 -29.73
C LYS A 107 -31.59 28.72 -29.10
N THR A 108 -32.67 28.49 -29.87
CA THR A 108 -33.81 27.68 -29.44
C THR A 108 -33.40 26.22 -29.25
N MET A 109 -32.56 25.68 -30.12
CA MET A 109 -32.02 24.33 -29.99
C MET A 109 -31.22 24.19 -28.69
N LEU A 110 -30.27 25.11 -28.40
CA LEU A 110 -29.50 25.11 -27.14
C LEU A 110 -30.40 25.24 -25.91
N ALA A 111 -31.44 26.08 -25.95
CA ALA A 111 -32.37 26.26 -24.83
C ALA A 111 -33.20 25.01 -24.53
N ARG A 112 -33.36 24.10 -25.47
CA ARG A 112 -34.09 22.82 -25.33
C ARG A 112 -33.15 21.65 -25.06
N MET A 113 -31.83 21.85 -25.13
CA MET A 113 -30.85 20.81 -24.93
C MET A 113 -30.84 20.37 -23.45
N LYS A 114 -31.00 19.08 -23.22
CA LYS A 114 -30.86 18.52 -21.88
C LYS A 114 -29.36 18.53 -21.52
N LEU A 115 -29.01 19.35 -20.52
CA LEU A 115 -27.63 19.47 -20.10
C LEU A 115 -27.19 18.20 -19.38
N ILE A 116 -26.02 17.71 -19.72
CA ILE A 116 -25.33 16.63 -19.01
C ILE A 116 -24.65 17.29 -17.81
N GLU A 117 -24.90 16.76 -16.63
CA GLU A 117 -24.22 17.22 -15.42
C GLU A 117 -22.71 17.00 -15.54
N LYS A 118 -21.94 17.97 -15.05
CA LYS A 118 -20.50 17.82 -14.98
C LYS A 118 -20.17 16.56 -14.17
N PRO A 119 -19.42 15.60 -14.73
CA PRO A 119 -19.06 14.41 -13.96
C PRO A 119 -18.33 14.82 -12.69
N VAL A 120 -18.69 14.21 -11.59
CA VAL A 120 -17.95 14.34 -10.34
C VAL A 120 -16.56 13.79 -10.60
N GLU A 121 -15.53 14.57 -10.29
CA GLU A 121 -14.16 14.07 -10.36
C GLU A 121 -14.03 12.93 -9.33
N ASP A 122 -13.35 11.85 -9.72
CA ASP A 122 -13.02 10.79 -8.76
C ASP A 122 -12.30 11.47 -7.58
N GLU A 123 -12.86 11.34 -6.39
CA GLU A 123 -12.35 12.10 -5.23
C GLU A 123 -10.90 11.70 -4.88
N ALA A 124 -10.49 10.46 -5.22
CA ALA A 124 -9.13 10.01 -4.96
C ALA A 124 -8.12 10.70 -5.90
N HIS A 125 -7.07 11.28 -5.31
CA HIS A 125 -5.96 11.83 -6.07
C HIS A 125 -4.86 10.77 -6.26
N ILE A 126 -4.46 10.55 -7.52
CA ILE A 126 -3.36 9.63 -7.85
C ILE A 126 -2.09 10.44 -8.07
N PHE A 127 -1.07 10.17 -7.27
CA PHE A 127 0.23 10.80 -7.40
C PHE A 127 0.96 10.23 -8.62
N THR A 128 1.35 11.12 -9.53
CA THR A 128 2.17 10.80 -10.70
C THR A 128 3.59 11.32 -10.48
N GLY A 129 4.59 10.45 -10.49
CA GLY A 129 5.98 10.78 -10.20
C GLY A 129 6.40 10.38 -8.78
N ASN A 130 7.66 10.64 -8.44
CA ASN A 130 8.25 10.26 -7.17
C ASN A 130 8.18 11.37 -6.12
N ILE A 131 7.92 10.99 -4.86
CA ILE A 131 8.07 11.85 -3.69
C ILE A 131 9.42 11.49 -3.06
N GLU A 132 10.44 12.28 -3.40
CA GLU A 132 11.80 12.06 -2.91
C GLU A 132 12.01 12.68 -1.53
N PRO A 133 12.74 12.02 -0.60
CA PRO A 133 13.19 12.61 0.65
C PRO A 133 13.97 13.92 0.41
N GLN A 134 14.04 14.79 1.45
CA GLN A 134 14.82 16.03 1.36
C GLN A 134 16.31 15.78 1.10
N PHE A 135 16.83 14.71 1.67
CA PHE A 135 18.21 14.25 1.51
C PHE A 135 18.31 12.74 1.74
N SER A 136 19.36 12.13 1.25
CA SER A 136 19.62 10.70 1.44
C SER A 136 20.22 10.42 2.80
N GLY A 137 19.74 9.42 3.49
CA GLY A 137 20.36 8.85 4.70
C GLY A 137 21.46 7.84 4.36
N GLY A 138 22.11 7.28 5.39
CA GLY A 138 23.07 6.20 5.23
C GLY A 138 22.44 4.93 4.63
N LYS A 139 23.28 3.98 4.21
CA LYS A 139 22.86 2.69 3.65
C LYS A 139 21.97 1.90 4.62
N TRP A 140 22.37 1.84 5.88
CA TRP A 140 21.60 1.25 6.96
C TRP A 140 20.82 2.33 7.69
N VAL A 141 19.51 2.21 7.67
CA VAL A 141 18.60 3.16 8.30
C VAL A 141 18.32 2.77 9.74
N TYR A 142 18.29 1.47 10.01
CA TYR A 142 18.07 0.95 11.35
C TYR A 142 18.80 -0.38 11.55
N GLU A 143 19.35 -0.58 12.73
CA GLU A 143 19.98 -1.83 13.16
C GLU A 143 19.54 -2.18 14.57
N ALA A 144 19.06 -3.40 14.75
CA ALA A 144 18.71 -4.01 16.01
C ALA A 144 19.46 -5.34 16.19
N LYS A 145 20.09 -5.54 17.35
CA LYS A 145 20.75 -6.80 17.72
C LYS A 145 20.23 -7.28 19.06
N GLU A 146 19.72 -8.51 19.11
CA GLU A 146 19.13 -9.13 20.29
C GLU A 146 18.18 -8.19 21.04
N LEU A 147 17.42 -7.42 20.26
CA LEU A 147 16.54 -6.38 20.77
C LEU A 147 15.35 -7.01 21.46
N LYS A 148 15.20 -6.77 22.77
CA LYS A 148 14.02 -7.12 23.55
C LYS A 148 13.18 -5.88 23.78
N ILE A 149 11.96 -5.91 23.28
CA ILE A 149 10.98 -4.83 23.44
C ILE A 149 9.89 -5.23 24.42
N GLY A 150 9.32 -4.26 25.11
CA GLY A 150 8.24 -4.49 26.07
C GLY A 150 8.02 -3.30 27.00
N TYR A 151 7.23 -3.52 28.05
CA TYR A 151 6.90 -2.52 29.06
C TYR A 151 7.11 -3.09 30.47
N ASP A 152 7.47 -2.22 31.42
CA ASP A 152 7.61 -2.54 32.85
C ASP A 152 8.49 -3.77 33.12
N GLY A 153 9.57 -3.93 32.33
CA GLY A 153 10.50 -5.05 32.47
C GLY A 153 9.99 -6.38 31.88
N ARG A 154 8.79 -6.44 31.34
CA ARG A 154 8.25 -7.63 30.65
C ARG A 154 8.57 -7.57 29.18
N ALA A 155 9.40 -8.51 28.71
CA ALA A 155 9.68 -8.67 27.30
C ALA A 155 8.44 -9.21 26.58
N LEU A 156 8.07 -8.55 25.46
CA LEU A 156 7.02 -9.01 24.54
C LEU A 156 7.62 -9.80 23.39
N LEU A 157 8.73 -9.31 22.82
CA LEU A 157 9.38 -9.88 21.65
C LEU A 157 10.88 -9.70 21.72
N GLU A 158 11.59 -10.61 21.06
CA GLU A 158 13.03 -10.53 20.79
C GLU A 158 13.28 -10.63 19.29
N LEU A 159 14.10 -9.72 18.74
CA LEU A 159 14.42 -9.71 17.33
C LEU A 159 15.79 -9.13 17.03
N SER A 160 16.38 -9.57 15.92
CA SER A 160 17.51 -8.90 15.27
C SER A 160 17.13 -8.55 13.86
N LEU A 161 17.34 -7.30 13.45
CA LEU A 161 16.88 -6.78 12.17
C LEU A 161 17.80 -5.67 11.70
N ARG A 162 18.00 -5.59 10.37
CA ARG A 162 18.60 -4.46 9.70
C ARG A 162 17.64 -3.94 8.62
N ILE A 163 17.45 -2.63 8.59
CA ILE A 163 16.61 -1.96 7.57
C ILE A 163 17.50 -1.09 6.71
N ARG A 164 17.38 -1.29 5.40
CA ARG A 164 18.10 -0.51 4.40
C ARG A 164 17.30 0.70 3.94
N ARG A 165 18.03 1.66 3.45
CA ARG A 165 17.46 2.81 2.74
C ARG A 165 16.58 2.35 1.58
N GLY A 166 15.40 2.97 1.47
CA GLY A 166 14.44 2.72 0.40
C GLY A 166 13.48 1.55 0.63
N GLN A 167 13.71 0.67 1.63
CA GLN A 167 12.80 -0.42 1.93
C GLN A 167 11.50 0.09 2.56
N LYS A 168 10.38 -0.50 2.15
CA LYS A 168 9.05 -0.30 2.73
C LYS A 168 8.59 -1.60 3.39
N ILE A 169 8.64 -1.64 4.70
CA ILE A 169 8.39 -2.85 5.49
C ILE A 169 7.08 -2.71 6.24
N ALA A 170 6.13 -3.61 5.97
CA ALA A 170 4.91 -3.74 6.76
C ALA A 170 5.14 -4.67 7.95
N VAL A 171 4.69 -4.27 9.13
CA VAL A 171 4.69 -5.10 10.34
C VAL A 171 3.29 -5.64 10.56
N ILE A 172 3.15 -6.96 10.54
CA ILE A 172 1.88 -7.65 10.74
C ILE A 172 1.95 -8.62 11.92
N GLY A 173 0.81 -8.96 12.49
CA GLY A 173 0.69 -9.86 13.64
C GLY A 173 -0.55 -9.57 14.47
N ASP A 174 -0.83 -10.43 15.44
CA ASP A 174 -2.02 -10.34 16.30
C ASP A 174 -2.04 -9.05 17.14
N ASN A 175 -3.21 -8.64 17.59
CA ASN A 175 -3.33 -7.49 18.47
C ASN A 175 -2.64 -7.75 19.82
N GLY A 176 -1.99 -6.72 20.36
CA GLY A 176 -1.28 -6.80 21.64
C GLY A 176 0.10 -7.48 21.58
N ILE A 177 0.55 -7.99 20.42
CA ILE A 177 1.83 -8.71 20.30
C ILE A 177 3.07 -7.79 20.40
N GLY A 178 2.90 -6.47 20.36
CA GLY A 178 4.02 -5.53 20.50
C GLY A 178 4.38 -4.73 19.23
N LYS A 179 3.55 -4.73 18.18
CA LYS A 179 3.81 -4.00 16.94
C LYS A 179 4.06 -2.50 17.16
N SER A 180 3.13 -1.83 17.83
CA SER A 180 3.25 -0.38 18.15
C SER A 180 4.42 -0.11 19.11
N THR A 181 4.72 -1.03 20.04
CA THR A 181 5.87 -0.91 20.91
C THR A 181 7.17 -0.97 20.10
N PHE A 182 7.25 -1.84 19.12
CA PHE A 182 8.40 -1.93 18.22
C PHE A 182 8.57 -0.62 17.43
N LEU A 183 7.51 -0.09 16.81
CA LEU A 183 7.58 1.17 16.10
C LEU A 183 8.04 2.33 17.00
N LYS A 184 7.52 2.40 18.24
CA LYS A 184 7.94 3.41 19.23
C LYS A 184 9.40 3.23 19.64
N THR A 185 9.89 2.00 19.75
CA THR A 185 11.30 1.72 20.04
C THR A 185 12.21 2.12 18.88
N VAL A 186 11.82 1.84 17.62
CA VAL A 186 12.55 2.29 16.43
C VAL A 186 12.57 3.82 16.34
N ALA A 187 11.46 4.47 16.67
CA ALA A 187 11.36 5.94 16.71
C ALA A 187 12.14 6.57 17.89
N GLY A 188 12.68 5.77 18.81
CA GLY A 188 13.38 6.26 20.00
C GLY A 188 12.46 6.81 21.11
N LEU A 189 11.15 6.58 21.01
CA LEU A 189 10.15 7.05 21.98
C LEU A 189 10.06 6.13 23.21
N VAL A 190 10.41 4.85 23.06
CA VAL A 190 10.42 3.87 24.13
C VAL A 190 11.79 3.18 24.12
N PRO A 191 12.50 3.14 25.25
CA PRO A 191 13.78 2.45 25.33
C PRO A 191 13.60 0.93 25.24
N PRO A 192 14.56 0.19 24.65
CA PRO A 192 14.55 -1.26 24.67
C PRO A 192 14.78 -1.79 26.09
N ILE A 193 14.23 -2.98 26.39
CA ILE A 193 14.50 -3.68 27.67
C ILE A 193 15.92 -4.24 27.66
N LYS A 194 16.35 -4.81 26.53
CA LYS A 194 17.70 -5.39 26.36
C LYS A 194 18.09 -5.32 24.87
N GLY A 195 19.38 -5.50 24.60
CA GLY A 195 19.93 -5.46 23.25
C GLY A 195 20.22 -4.05 22.77
N THR A 196 20.45 -3.89 21.48
CA THR A 196 20.76 -2.60 20.87
C THR A 196 19.70 -2.22 19.85
N SER A 197 19.35 -0.92 19.81
CA SER A 197 18.45 -0.30 18.86
C SER A 197 19.14 0.98 18.38
N GLN A 198 19.55 1.02 17.12
CA GLN A 198 20.32 2.14 16.59
C GLN A 198 19.75 2.62 15.26
N LEU A 199 19.49 3.92 15.18
CA LEU A 199 19.21 4.60 13.93
C LEU A 199 20.52 4.86 13.17
N GLY A 200 20.45 4.77 11.85
CA GLY A 200 21.55 5.11 10.96
C GLY A 200 21.91 6.60 11.00
N SER A 201 22.90 6.97 10.21
CA SER A 201 23.37 8.35 10.10
C SER A 201 22.45 9.18 9.17
N ASN A 202 22.42 10.49 9.40
CA ASN A 202 21.76 11.47 8.54
C ASN A 202 20.26 11.13 8.28
N LEU A 203 19.50 10.87 9.37
CA LEU A 203 18.09 10.54 9.26
C LEU A 203 17.20 11.69 9.73
N LEU A 204 16.19 11.99 8.91
CA LEU A 204 15.02 12.78 9.25
C LEU A 204 13.85 11.83 9.43
N VAL A 205 13.49 11.58 10.70
CA VAL A 205 12.44 10.63 11.05
C VAL A 205 11.09 11.33 11.06
N GLY A 206 10.13 10.81 10.31
CA GLY A 206 8.72 11.18 10.40
C GLY A 206 7.97 10.08 11.13
N TYR A 207 7.30 10.43 12.23
CA TYR A 207 6.54 9.49 13.04
C TYR A 207 5.05 9.84 13.03
N PHE A 208 4.20 8.85 12.86
CA PHE A 208 2.75 8.97 12.93
C PHE A 208 2.15 7.85 13.77
N ASP A 209 1.30 8.20 14.70
CA ASP A 209 0.41 7.30 15.43
C ASP A 209 -0.97 7.93 15.65
N GLN A 210 -1.89 7.20 16.26
CA GLN A 210 -3.23 7.70 16.55
C GLN A 210 -3.24 8.95 17.44
N GLN A 211 -2.23 9.14 18.31
CA GLN A 211 -2.11 10.34 19.15
C GLN A 211 -1.68 11.55 18.33
N SER A 212 -0.80 11.34 17.35
CA SER A 212 -0.37 12.39 16.41
C SER A 212 -1.55 12.99 15.64
N ALA A 213 -2.62 12.22 15.43
CA ALA A 213 -3.85 12.67 14.79
C ALA A 213 -4.79 13.50 15.72
N LEU A 214 -4.50 13.61 17.00
CA LEU A 214 -5.29 14.40 17.96
C LEU A 214 -4.94 15.90 17.92
N ILE A 215 -4.67 16.41 16.72
CA ILE A 215 -4.47 17.86 16.55
C ILE A 215 -5.77 18.60 16.79
N ASP A 216 -5.68 19.70 17.53
CA ASP A 216 -6.79 20.63 17.73
C ASP A 216 -6.31 22.07 17.66
N SER A 217 -6.98 22.89 16.86
CA SER A 217 -6.63 24.28 16.64
C SER A 217 -7.80 25.03 16.01
N ASP A 218 -7.95 26.29 16.36
CA ASP A 218 -8.90 27.20 15.73
C ASP A 218 -8.44 27.73 14.37
N LYS A 219 -7.19 27.45 13.97
CA LYS A 219 -6.66 27.82 12.66
C LYS A 219 -7.37 27.05 11.56
N THR A 220 -7.42 27.66 10.36
CA THR A 220 -7.85 26.90 9.17
C THR A 220 -6.77 25.91 8.76
N VAL A 221 -7.16 24.85 8.04
CA VAL A 221 -6.22 23.88 7.45
C VAL A 221 -5.14 24.61 6.65
N ARG A 222 -5.53 25.59 5.83
CA ARG A 222 -4.62 26.38 5.01
C ARG A 222 -3.61 27.17 5.88
N ASP A 223 -4.09 27.90 6.89
CA ASP A 223 -3.23 28.77 7.71
C ASP A 223 -2.25 27.92 8.53
N HIS A 224 -2.70 26.81 9.07
CA HIS A 224 -1.85 25.84 9.76
C HIS A 224 -0.76 25.28 8.86
N PHE A 225 -1.14 24.83 7.64
CA PHE A 225 -0.20 24.28 6.69
C PHE A 225 0.82 25.31 6.18
N HIS A 226 0.40 26.57 6.01
CA HIS A 226 1.29 27.68 5.66
C HIS A 226 2.30 28.00 6.77
N GLU A 227 1.90 27.89 8.03
CA GLU A 227 2.81 28.08 9.16
C GLU A 227 3.89 26.99 9.24
N LEU A 228 3.54 25.75 8.95
CA LEU A 228 4.50 24.64 8.89
C LEU A 228 5.43 24.72 7.67
N PHE A 229 4.93 25.21 6.56
CA PHE A 229 5.66 25.30 5.28
C PHE A 229 5.68 26.72 4.71
N PRO A 230 6.30 27.70 5.41
CA PRO A 230 6.26 29.11 5.01
C PRO A 230 6.97 29.40 3.67
N ALA A 231 7.82 28.48 3.21
CA ALA A 231 8.48 28.57 1.90
C ALA A 231 7.56 28.27 0.72
N LEU A 232 6.39 27.63 0.96
CA LEU A 232 5.43 27.34 -0.11
C LEU A 232 4.66 28.61 -0.47
N VAL A 233 4.70 28.98 -1.76
CA VAL A 233 3.84 30.03 -2.28
C VAL A 233 2.38 29.59 -2.27
N GLU A 234 1.45 30.52 -2.10
CA GLU A 234 0.00 30.25 -1.96
C GLU A 234 -0.56 29.29 -3.02
N LYS A 235 -0.11 29.42 -4.26
CA LYS A 235 -0.52 28.52 -5.36
C LYS A 235 -0.12 27.08 -5.13
N ASP A 236 1.13 26.85 -4.71
CA ASP A 236 1.66 25.51 -4.48
C ASP A 236 1.10 24.91 -3.21
N LEU A 237 0.87 25.71 -2.18
CA LEU A 237 0.20 25.32 -0.97
C LEU A 237 -1.21 24.79 -1.27
N ARG A 238 -2.02 25.53 -2.04
CA ARG A 238 -3.36 25.09 -2.43
C ARG A 238 -3.33 23.83 -3.29
N LYS A 239 -2.35 23.73 -4.19
CA LYS A 239 -2.15 22.53 -5.00
C LYS A 239 -1.82 21.32 -4.10
N THR A 240 -0.89 21.47 -3.17
CA THR A 240 -0.51 20.42 -2.22
C THR A 240 -1.68 19.99 -1.36
N LEU A 241 -2.42 20.93 -0.75
CA LEU A 241 -3.62 20.62 0.01
C LEU A 241 -4.68 19.91 -0.84
N GLY A 242 -4.87 20.32 -2.09
CA GLY A 242 -5.78 19.68 -3.03
C GLY A 242 -5.41 18.24 -3.33
N MET A 243 -4.11 17.92 -3.44
CA MET A 243 -3.62 16.54 -3.62
C MET A 243 -3.99 15.61 -2.47
N TYR A 244 -4.17 16.15 -1.26
CA TYR A 244 -4.59 15.42 -0.07
C TYR A 244 -6.08 15.66 0.27
N LEU A 245 -6.90 16.00 -0.72
CA LEU A 245 -8.36 16.20 -0.60
C LEU A 245 -8.77 17.35 0.34
N PHE A 246 -7.88 18.33 0.54
CA PHE A 246 -8.19 19.61 1.18
C PHE A 246 -8.31 20.75 0.18
N GLY A 247 -8.94 20.48 -0.99
CA GLY A 247 -9.18 21.48 -2.01
C GLY A 247 -10.40 22.38 -1.72
N GLY A 248 -10.48 23.54 -2.35
CA GLY A 248 -11.63 24.43 -2.30
C GLY A 248 -12.04 24.83 -0.88
N ALA A 249 -13.29 24.62 -0.53
CA ALA A 249 -13.87 24.96 0.78
C ALA A 249 -13.23 24.18 1.95
N ASN A 250 -12.70 22.96 1.71
CA ASN A 250 -12.09 22.13 2.74
C ASN A 250 -10.81 22.78 3.31
N ALA A 251 -10.05 23.54 2.50
CA ALA A 251 -8.87 24.26 2.97
C ALA A 251 -9.21 25.35 3.98
N SER A 252 -10.42 25.86 3.98
CA SER A 252 -10.90 26.91 4.88
C SER A 252 -11.59 26.37 6.13
N LYS A 253 -11.77 25.04 6.26
CA LYS A 253 -12.29 24.44 7.50
C LYS A 253 -11.33 24.68 8.66
N ARG A 254 -11.86 24.86 9.86
CA ARG A 254 -11.05 24.87 11.08
C ARG A 254 -10.63 23.46 11.43
N ILE A 255 -9.41 23.30 11.95
CA ILE A 255 -8.89 21.99 12.37
C ILE A 255 -9.76 21.37 13.45
N SER A 256 -10.27 22.19 14.40
CA SER A 256 -11.20 21.76 15.45
C SER A 256 -12.49 21.12 14.90
N SER A 257 -12.92 21.52 13.69
CA SER A 257 -14.14 20.99 13.04
C SER A 257 -13.91 19.77 12.16
N LEU A 258 -12.66 19.33 11.97
CA LEU A 258 -12.33 18.16 11.16
C LEU A 258 -12.71 16.86 11.89
N SER A 259 -13.19 15.88 11.13
CA SER A 259 -13.35 14.51 11.63
C SER A 259 -11.99 13.86 11.97
N GLY A 260 -11.99 12.78 12.75
CA GLY A 260 -10.75 12.06 13.08
C GLY A 260 -9.96 11.62 11.83
N GLY A 261 -10.65 11.08 10.83
CA GLY A 261 -10.03 10.71 9.56
C GLY A 261 -9.47 11.90 8.75
N GLU A 262 -10.16 13.05 8.75
CA GLU A 262 -9.65 14.28 8.15
C GLU A 262 -8.40 14.79 8.88
N LYS A 263 -8.40 14.76 10.23
CA LYS A 263 -7.22 15.12 11.04
C LYS A 263 -6.02 14.22 10.74
N SER A 264 -6.23 12.89 10.73
CA SER A 264 -5.18 11.93 10.37
C SER A 264 -4.62 12.19 8.97
N ARG A 265 -5.48 12.44 7.99
CA ARG A 265 -5.09 12.78 6.62
C ARG A 265 -4.28 14.08 6.55
N LEU A 266 -4.64 15.10 7.34
CA LEU A 266 -3.89 16.35 7.41
C LEU A 266 -2.47 16.13 7.93
N VAL A 267 -2.31 15.42 9.06
CA VAL A 267 -0.99 15.10 9.64
C VAL A 267 -0.14 14.28 8.68
N LEU A 268 -0.73 13.32 7.96
CA LEU A 268 0.01 12.55 6.96
C LEU A 268 0.40 13.39 5.74
N ALA A 269 -0.44 14.37 5.34
CA ALA A 269 -0.09 15.34 4.30
C ALA A 269 1.09 16.22 4.72
N GLU A 270 1.12 16.66 5.97
CA GLU A 270 2.23 17.42 6.57
C GLU A 270 3.52 16.58 6.55
N LEU A 271 3.44 15.33 7.00
CA LEU A 271 4.56 14.41 7.05
C LEU A 271 5.14 14.14 5.65
N LEU A 272 4.29 13.85 4.67
CA LEU A 272 4.72 13.62 3.29
C LEU A 272 5.30 14.89 2.63
N THR A 273 4.73 16.08 2.96
CA THR A 273 5.25 17.37 2.47
C THR A 273 6.60 17.70 3.11
N GLY A 274 6.82 17.29 4.37
CA GLY A 274 8.10 17.39 5.07
C GLY A 274 9.19 16.48 4.51
N ARG A 275 8.84 15.50 3.68
CA ARG A 275 9.74 14.57 2.98
C ARG A 275 10.87 14.01 3.86
N PRO A 276 10.55 13.37 5.01
CA PRO A 276 11.56 12.68 5.81
C PRO A 276 12.18 11.54 5.00
N ASN A 277 13.34 11.01 5.40
CA ASN A 277 13.94 9.86 4.74
C ASN A 277 13.68 8.53 5.45
N LEU A 278 13.11 8.57 6.66
CA LEU A 278 12.51 7.43 7.36
C LEU A 278 11.12 7.79 7.85
N MET A 279 10.10 7.08 7.41
CA MET A 279 8.74 7.17 7.94
C MET A 279 8.42 5.97 8.81
N ILE A 280 7.87 6.23 9.99
CA ILE A 280 7.38 5.20 10.92
C ILE A 280 5.91 5.49 11.16
N LEU A 281 5.03 4.57 10.74
CA LEU A 281 3.59 4.81 10.72
C LEU A 281 2.85 3.69 11.48
N ASP A 282 2.04 4.08 12.46
CA ASP A 282 1.19 3.16 13.22
C ASP A 282 -0.27 3.35 12.82
N GLU A 283 -0.82 2.37 12.07
CA GLU A 283 -2.18 2.36 11.53
C GLU A 283 -2.58 3.65 10.78
N PRO A 284 -1.85 4.05 9.72
CA PRO A 284 -2.04 5.34 9.06
C PRO A 284 -3.38 5.47 8.32
N THR A 285 -4.03 4.36 7.98
CA THR A 285 -5.28 4.35 7.20
C THR A 285 -6.54 4.15 8.04
N ASN A 286 -6.41 4.04 9.37
CA ASN A 286 -7.55 3.85 10.26
C ASN A 286 -8.51 5.04 10.23
N HIS A 287 -9.80 4.77 10.30
CA HIS A 287 -10.89 5.75 10.31
C HIS A 287 -10.98 6.64 9.06
N MET A 288 -10.34 6.24 7.96
CA MET A 288 -10.40 6.97 6.70
C MET A 288 -11.41 6.37 5.75
N ASP A 289 -12.06 7.24 4.99
CA ASP A 289 -12.88 6.84 3.86
C ASP A 289 -12.05 6.29 2.70
N ILE A 290 -12.66 5.59 1.79
CA ILE A 290 -11.97 4.92 0.67
C ILE A 290 -11.18 5.90 -0.21
N PRO A 291 -11.71 7.08 -0.61
CA PRO A 291 -10.95 8.05 -1.39
C PRO A 291 -9.70 8.56 -0.69
N ALA A 292 -9.76 8.79 0.63
CA ALA A 292 -8.58 9.17 1.41
C ALA A 292 -7.53 8.05 1.45
N LYS A 293 -7.96 6.80 1.67
CA LYS A 293 -7.08 5.63 1.63
C LYS A 293 -6.38 5.50 0.28
N GLU A 294 -7.11 5.55 -0.84
CA GLU A 294 -6.57 5.47 -2.19
C GLU A 294 -5.56 6.59 -2.49
N THR A 295 -5.87 7.81 -2.05
CA THR A 295 -4.97 8.96 -2.18
C THR A 295 -3.66 8.75 -1.44
N LEU A 296 -3.72 8.33 -0.17
CA LEU A 296 -2.53 8.08 0.65
C LEU A 296 -1.72 6.88 0.16
N GLU A 297 -2.38 5.82 -0.27
CA GLU A 297 -1.71 4.67 -0.89
C GLU A 297 -0.88 5.10 -2.11
N SER A 298 -1.49 5.90 -2.97
CA SER A 298 -0.80 6.44 -4.14
C SER A 298 0.40 7.30 -3.74
N ALA A 299 0.26 8.15 -2.70
CA ALA A 299 1.33 8.99 -2.19
C ALA A 299 2.46 8.16 -1.55
N PHE A 300 2.14 7.17 -0.73
CA PHE A 300 3.14 6.30 -0.10
C PHE A 300 3.82 5.38 -1.11
N LYS A 301 3.11 4.94 -2.16
CA LYS A 301 3.72 4.21 -3.28
C LYS A 301 4.71 5.08 -4.05
N ALA A 302 4.38 6.36 -4.26
CA ALA A 302 5.24 7.34 -4.92
C ALA A 302 6.44 7.79 -4.07
N TYR A 303 6.38 7.61 -2.75
CA TYR A 303 7.48 7.95 -1.85
C TYR A 303 8.64 6.97 -1.99
N THR A 304 9.87 7.51 -2.19
CA THR A 304 11.07 6.71 -2.46
C THR A 304 11.97 6.51 -1.24
N GLY A 305 11.63 7.10 -0.09
CA GLY A 305 12.35 6.91 1.16
C GLY A 305 12.03 5.58 1.85
N THR A 306 12.62 5.38 3.02
CA THR A 306 12.41 4.18 3.85
C THR A 306 11.12 4.31 4.65
N MET A 307 10.37 3.23 4.74
CA MET A 307 9.11 3.19 5.50
C MET A 307 9.01 1.92 6.34
N LEU A 308 8.63 2.10 7.60
CA LEU A 308 8.26 1.02 8.51
C LEU A 308 6.85 1.31 9.03
N PHE A 309 5.90 0.40 8.80
CA PHE A 309 4.52 0.68 9.16
C PHE A 309 3.76 -0.55 9.66
N VAL A 310 2.82 -0.32 10.56
CA VAL A 310 1.81 -1.28 10.98
C VAL A 310 0.51 -0.94 10.25
N SER A 311 -0.16 -1.91 9.69
CA SER A 311 -1.51 -1.76 9.17
C SER A 311 -2.27 -3.07 9.18
N HIS A 312 -3.59 -2.99 9.37
CA HIS A 312 -4.53 -4.08 9.17
C HIS A 312 -5.23 -3.97 7.79
N ASP A 313 -5.00 -2.89 7.05
CA ASP A 313 -5.52 -2.72 5.69
C ASP A 313 -4.71 -3.53 4.68
N ARG A 314 -5.27 -4.67 4.25
CA ARG A 314 -4.64 -5.61 3.31
C ARG A 314 -4.33 -4.97 1.96
N TYR A 315 -5.18 -4.06 1.48
CA TYR A 315 -4.93 -3.33 0.24
C TYR A 315 -3.75 -2.38 0.38
N PHE A 316 -3.68 -1.65 1.50
CA PHE A 316 -2.56 -0.75 1.78
C PHE A 316 -1.23 -1.51 1.84
N ILE A 317 -1.17 -2.62 2.59
CA ILE A 317 0.04 -3.45 2.69
C ILE A 317 0.46 -3.94 1.30
N LYS A 318 -0.48 -4.50 0.53
CA LYS A 318 -0.22 -5.02 -0.82
C LYS A 318 0.33 -3.96 -1.78
N GLN A 319 -0.14 -2.71 -1.71
CA GLN A 319 0.25 -1.64 -2.62
C GLN A 319 1.56 -0.96 -2.24
N VAL A 320 1.92 -0.96 -0.96
CA VAL A 320 3.01 -0.14 -0.43
C VAL A 320 4.20 -0.96 0.05
N ALA A 321 3.98 -2.15 0.64
CA ALA A 321 5.06 -2.94 1.24
C ALA A 321 5.86 -3.73 0.21
N ASP A 322 7.18 -3.60 0.27
CA ASP A 322 8.13 -4.44 -0.47
C ASP A 322 8.43 -5.73 0.32
N ALA A 323 8.46 -5.65 1.65
CA ALA A 323 8.73 -6.76 2.55
C ALA A 323 7.79 -6.72 3.75
N ILE A 324 7.70 -7.84 4.46
CA ILE A 324 6.83 -8.01 5.62
C ILE A 324 7.62 -8.51 6.81
N LEU A 325 7.36 -7.94 7.96
CA LEU A 325 7.84 -8.39 9.26
C LEU A 325 6.66 -9.01 10.02
N VAL A 326 6.67 -10.32 10.14
CA VAL A 326 5.58 -11.08 10.77
C VAL A 326 5.92 -11.29 12.25
N PHE A 327 5.06 -10.76 13.10
CA PHE A 327 5.16 -10.93 14.56
C PHE A 327 4.28 -12.10 14.99
N GLU A 328 4.92 -13.15 15.49
CA GLU A 328 4.28 -14.28 16.14
C GLU A 328 4.65 -14.32 17.63
N LYS A 329 3.96 -15.15 18.41
CA LYS A 329 4.06 -15.13 19.87
C LYS A 329 5.49 -15.29 20.40
N ASP A 330 6.31 -16.10 19.72
CA ASP A 330 7.66 -16.45 20.18
C ASP A 330 8.75 -16.11 19.14
N LYS A 331 8.39 -15.59 17.97
CA LYS A 331 9.34 -15.27 16.91
C LYS A 331 8.92 -14.09 16.04
N VAL A 332 9.90 -13.47 15.43
CA VAL A 332 9.71 -12.46 14.38
C VAL A 332 10.34 -12.98 13.11
N MET A 333 9.56 -13.01 12.04
CA MET A 333 9.99 -13.47 10.73
C MET A 333 10.06 -12.29 9.76
N TYR A 334 11.20 -12.13 9.09
CA TYR A 334 11.33 -11.21 7.96
C TYR A 334 11.01 -11.95 6.66
N TYR A 335 10.07 -11.41 5.88
CA TYR A 335 9.59 -11.98 4.64
C TYR A 335 9.78 -11.01 3.47
N PRO A 336 10.74 -11.26 2.56
CA PRO A 336 11.18 -10.29 1.55
C PRO A 336 10.31 -10.21 0.28
N PHE A 337 9.34 -11.12 0.10
CA PHE A 337 8.66 -11.30 -1.20
C PHE A 337 7.29 -10.59 -1.29
N GLY A 338 6.97 -9.68 -0.38
CA GLY A 338 5.73 -8.94 -0.39
C GLY A 338 4.49 -9.70 0.07
N TYR A 339 3.35 -8.99 0.12
CA TYR A 339 2.14 -9.46 0.80
C TYR A 339 1.41 -10.59 0.04
N ASP A 340 1.28 -10.48 -1.27
CA ASP A 340 0.55 -11.48 -2.07
C ASP A 340 1.21 -12.86 -2.00
N HIS A 341 2.53 -12.89 -2.03
CA HIS A 341 3.30 -14.11 -1.91
C HIS A 341 3.17 -14.70 -0.50
N TYR A 342 3.24 -13.87 0.55
CA TYR A 342 3.02 -14.30 1.93
C TYR A 342 1.63 -14.94 2.13
N ILE A 343 0.56 -14.30 1.64
CA ILE A 343 -0.81 -14.83 1.74
C ILE A 343 -0.98 -16.12 0.92
N SER A 344 -0.38 -16.20 -0.26
CA SER A 344 -0.41 -17.42 -1.06
C SER A 344 0.24 -18.59 -0.31
N ARG A 345 1.38 -18.33 0.37
CA ARG A 345 2.06 -19.33 1.21
C ARG A 345 1.20 -19.75 2.40
N LEU A 346 0.56 -18.81 3.12
CA LEU A 346 -0.34 -19.13 4.22
C LEU A 346 -1.53 -20.00 3.78
N LYS A 347 -2.16 -19.67 2.66
CA LYS A 347 -3.29 -20.44 2.12
C LYS A 347 -2.84 -21.85 1.75
N ALA A 348 -1.76 -21.96 1.05
CA ALA A 348 -1.22 -23.22 0.62
C ALA A 348 -0.81 -24.11 1.83
N SER A 349 -0.32 -23.56 2.96
CA SER A 349 -0.04 -24.33 4.18
C SER A 349 -1.31 -24.90 4.84
N LYS A 350 -2.45 -24.22 4.69
CA LYS A 350 -3.74 -24.72 5.20
C LYS A 350 -4.32 -25.84 4.32
N ASP A 351 -4.05 -25.83 3.03
CA ASP A 351 -4.65 -26.74 2.05
C ASP A 351 -3.85 -28.04 1.83
N GLY A 352 -2.72 -28.24 2.51
CA GLY A 352 -1.90 -29.46 2.41
C GLY A 352 -1.20 -29.68 1.06
N ASN A 353 -1.41 -28.81 0.07
CA ASN A 353 -0.88 -28.93 -1.31
C ASN A 353 0.31 -28.01 -1.60
N LEU A 354 1.09 -27.71 -0.56
CA LEU A 354 1.91 -26.51 -0.51
C LEU A 354 3.18 -26.44 -1.33
N PRO A 355 4.03 -27.45 -1.33
CA PRO A 355 5.44 -27.18 -1.57
C PRO A 355 5.81 -27.02 -3.04
N ALA A 356 5.36 -27.86 -3.93
CA ALA A 356 5.78 -27.82 -5.33
C ALA A 356 5.36 -26.51 -6.05
N LEU A 357 4.14 -26.02 -5.77
CA LEU A 357 3.65 -24.78 -6.39
C LEU A 357 4.35 -23.55 -5.85
N MET A 358 4.69 -23.54 -4.56
CA MET A 358 5.34 -22.41 -3.92
C MET A 358 6.83 -22.37 -4.21
N GLN A 359 7.49 -23.52 -4.26
CA GLN A 359 8.89 -23.64 -4.67
C GLN A 359 9.09 -23.15 -6.10
N ALA A 360 8.21 -23.55 -7.02
CA ALA A 360 8.25 -23.07 -8.39
C ALA A 360 8.05 -21.52 -8.45
N LYS A 361 7.16 -20.96 -7.61
CA LYS A 361 6.94 -19.51 -7.54
C LYS A 361 8.12 -18.78 -6.91
N ASP A 362 8.69 -19.30 -5.84
CA ASP A 362 9.84 -18.69 -5.17
C ASP A 362 11.10 -18.79 -6.05
N ALA A 363 11.32 -19.92 -6.71
CA ALA A 363 12.39 -20.08 -7.69
C ALA A 363 12.22 -19.11 -8.88
N ALA A 364 11.02 -19.01 -9.44
CA ALA A 364 10.72 -18.06 -10.51
C ALA A 364 10.89 -16.60 -10.07
N MET A 365 10.60 -16.28 -8.81
CA MET A 365 10.77 -14.96 -8.25
C MET A 365 12.24 -14.64 -7.98
N VAL A 366 13.02 -15.59 -7.47
CA VAL A 366 14.48 -15.46 -7.32
C VAL A 366 15.13 -15.31 -8.70
N GLU A 367 14.73 -16.10 -9.70
CA GLU A 367 15.18 -15.93 -11.08
C GLU A 367 14.81 -14.58 -11.68
N ALA A 368 13.58 -14.09 -11.45
CA ALA A 368 13.13 -12.79 -11.94
C ALA A 368 13.87 -11.62 -11.27
N LEU A 369 14.20 -11.74 -10.00
CA LEU A 369 14.99 -10.76 -9.25
C LEU A 369 16.48 -10.84 -9.58
N ALA A 370 17.02 -12.04 -9.83
CA ALA A 370 18.39 -12.25 -10.28
C ALA A 370 18.59 -11.86 -11.76
N ALA A 371 17.51 -11.89 -12.57
CA ALA A 371 17.56 -11.33 -13.91
C ALA A 371 17.65 -9.79 -13.76
N VAL A 372 18.86 -9.26 -13.91
CA VAL A 372 19.07 -7.81 -14.05
C VAL A 372 18.05 -7.29 -15.05
N PRO A 373 17.25 -6.24 -14.75
CA PRO A 373 16.25 -5.74 -15.66
C PRO A 373 16.91 -5.55 -17.02
N LYS A 374 16.53 -6.38 -17.98
CA LYS A 374 16.99 -6.23 -19.36
C LYS A 374 16.47 -4.86 -19.77
N ARG A 375 17.30 -3.83 -19.61
CA ARG A 375 17.09 -2.57 -20.30
C ARG A 375 16.79 -2.98 -21.72
N GLU A 376 15.65 -2.59 -22.26
CA GLU A 376 15.25 -2.89 -23.62
C GLU A 376 16.50 -2.88 -24.49
N ARG A 377 16.87 -4.03 -25.02
CA ARG A 377 18.05 -4.16 -25.86
C ARG A 377 17.72 -3.45 -27.18
N HIS A 378 17.88 -2.17 -27.18
CA HIS A 378 18.24 -1.50 -28.39
C HIS A 378 19.72 -1.81 -28.62
N GLU A 379 19.95 -2.74 -29.58
CA GLU A 379 21.20 -3.05 -30.23
C GLU A 379 22.33 -3.62 -29.35
N THR A 380 22.72 -4.86 -29.62
CA THR A 380 24.01 -5.52 -29.39
C THR A 380 25.07 -4.70 -28.64
N ARG A 381 24.83 -4.37 -27.38
CA ARG A 381 25.83 -3.81 -26.49
C ARG A 381 26.45 -4.98 -25.73
N GLN A 382 27.75 -5.22 -25.91
CA GLN A 382 28.51 -6.09 -24.99
C GLN A 382 28.30 -5.56 -23.59
N LEU A 383 27.85 -6.42 -22.67
CA LEU A 383 27.76 -6.09 -21.24
C LEU A 383 29.09 -5.50 -20.79
N SER A 384 29.07 -4.43 -20.01
CA SER A 384 30.28 -3.97 -19.33
C SER A 384 30.78 -5.08 -18.42
N THR A 385 32.08 -5.08 -18.12
CA THR A 385 32.68 -6.07 -17.23
C THR A 385 32.04 -6.06 -15.84
N GLU A 386 31.53 -4.90 -15.41
CA GLU A 386 30.82 -4.71 -14.14
C GLU A 386 29.40 -5.35 -14.17
N GLU A 387 28.66 -5.18 -15.27
CA GLU A 387 27.32 -5.80 -15.42
C GLU A 387 27.43 -7.33 -15.48
N ALA A 388 28.42 -7.86 -16.16
CA ALA A 388 28.68 -9.31 -16.22
C ALA A 388 29.11 -9.87 -14.85
N TYR A 389 29.89 -9.12 -14.07
CA TYR A 389 30.27 -9.48 -12.72
C TYR A 389 29.08 -9.51 -11.77
N LEU A 390 28.19 -8.52 -11.86
CA LEU A 390 26.98 -8.43 -11.08
C LEU A 390 26.04 -9.60 -11.35
N GLU A 391 25.76 -9.92 -12.63
CA GLU A 391 24.95 -11.06 -13.03
C GLU A 391 25.54 -12.38 -12.47
N TRP A 392 26.86 -12.56 -12.57
CA TRP A 392 27.52 -13.74 -12.03
C TRP A 392 27.40 -13.84 -10.51
N LYS A 393 27.57 -12.74 -9.79
CA LYS A 393 27.51 -12.70 -8.32
C LYS A 393 26.10 -12.99 -7.80
N LEU A 394 25.07 -12.44 -8.43
CA LEU A 394 23.68 -12.70 -8.09
C LEU A 394 23.29 -14.15 -8.39
N ALA A 395 23.74 -14.71 -9.51
CA ALA A 395 23.52 -16.11 -9.86
C ALA A 395 24.20 -17.06 -8.86
N LEU A 396 25.42 -16.76 -8.44
CA LEU A 396 26.15 -17.54 -7.44
C LEU A 396 25.45 -17.47 -6.07
N ALA A 397 24.93 -16.33 -5.68
CA ALA A 397 24.19 -16.17 -4.43
C ALA A 397 22.82 -16.85 -4.44
N ALA A 398 22.23 -17.10 -5.62
CA ALA A 398 20.97 -17.81 -5.75
C ALA A 398 21.11 -19.34 -5.61
N GLU A 399 22.32 -19.90 -5.81
CA GLU A 399 22.56 -21.34 -5.74
C GLU A 399 22.15 -21.99 -4.39
N PRO A 400 22.45 -21.41 -3.21
CA PRO A 400 21.96 -21.94 -1.93
C PRO A 400 20.44 -21.96 -1.80
N VAL A 401 19.75 -20.98 -2.37
CA VAL A 401 18.27 -20.90 -2.37
C VAL A 401 17.69 -22.03 -3.18
N VAL A 402 18.23 -22.27 -4.38
CA VAL A 402 17.79 -23.37 -5.25
C VAL A 402 18.02 -24.73 -4.59
N LYS A 403 19.19 -24.96 -3.99
CA LYS A 403 19.48 -26.21 -3.28
C LYS A 403 18.56 -26.44 -2.09
N ALA A 404 18.29 -25.40 -1.29
CA ALA A 404 17.39 -25.51 -0.16
C ALA A 404 15.93 -25.76 -0.62
N ALA A 405 15.53 -25.23 -1.77
CA ALA A 405 14.23 -25.49 -2.39
C ALA A 405 14.11 -26.96 -2.84
N GLU A 406 15.12 -27.48 -3.53
CA GLU A 406 15.17 -28.89 -3.98
C GLU A 406 15.12 -29.88 -2.79
N GLU A 407 15.82 -29.56 -1.69
CA GLU A 407 15.80 -30.37 -0.48
C GLU A 407 14.42 -30.34 0.20
N ALA A 408 13.76 -29.22 0.23
CA ALA A 408 12.39 -29.08 0.75
C ALA A 408 11.39 -29.87 -0.10
N GLU A 409 11.51 -29.84 -1.44
CA GLU A 409 10.68 -30.60 -2.38
C GLU A 409 10.79 -32.10 -2.12
N LYS A 410 12.02 -32.60 -1.98
CA LYS A 410 12.26 -34.02 -1.73
C LYS A 410 11.63 -34.50 -0.43
N VAL A 411 11.80 -33.75 0.68
CA VAL A 411 11.21 -34.12 1.97
C VAL A 411 9.68 -34.09 1.90
N TYR A 412 9.12 -33.22 1.08
CA TYR A 412 7.68 -33.16 0.88
C TYR A 412 7.14 -34.33 0.08
N GLU A 413 7.82 -34.75 -0.98
CA GLU A 413 7.45 -35.93 -1.73
C GLU A 413 7.42 -37.16 -0.81
N GLU A 414 8.46 -37.32 0.04
CA GLU A 414 8.53 -38.40 1.05
C GLU A 414 7.37 -38.26 2.08
N LEU A 415 6.97 -37.06 2.46
CA LEU A 415 5.82 -36.81 3.34
C LEU A 415 4.50 -37.21 2.69
N CYS A 416 4.28 -36.85 1.42
CA CYS A 416 3.08 -37.21 0.67
C CYS A 416 2.97 -38.74 0.48
N GLU A 417 4.08 -39.41 0.22
CA GLU A 417 4.11 -40.87 0.15
C GLU A 417 3.74 -41.51 1.49
N ALA A 418 4.33 -41.05 2.62
CA ALA A 418 4.02 -41.53 3.96
C ALA A 418 2.56 -41.27 4.37
N GLU A 419 1.98 -40.16 4.00
CA GLU A 419 0.55 -39.84 4.23
C GLU A 419 -0.35 -40.79 3.43
N SER A 420 0.03 -41.13 2.19
CA SER A 420 -0.70 -42.10 1.34
C SER A 420 -0.66 -43.54 1.89
N GLU A 421 0.41 -43.89 2.60
CA GLU A 421 0.60 -45.20 3.24
C GLU A 421 -0.03 -45.30 4.65
N LEU A 422 -0.65 -44.23 5.17
CA LEU A 422 -1.26 -44.16 6.50
C LEU A 422 -0.29 -44.50 7.66
N ASN A 423 0.98 -44.16 7.51
CA ASN A 423 2.02 -44.36 8.53
C ASN A 423 2.19 -43.13 9.44
N GLU A 424 1.32 -43.01 10.44
CA GLU A 424 1.23 -41.82 11.33
C GLU A 424 2.58 -41.48 11.99
N GLU A 425 3.37 -42.45 12.46
CA GLU A 425 4.64 -42.21 13.11
C GLU A 425 5.71 -41.58 12.18
N ASN A 426 5.70 -42.00 10.92
CA ASN A 426 6.58 -41.47 9.89
C ASN A 426 6.15 -40.11 9.39
N VAL A 427 4.85 -39.87 9.30
CA VAL A 427 4.25 -38.57 8.91
C VAL A 427 4.66 -37.47 9.88
N ASP A 428 4.54 -37.67 11.20
CA ASP A 428 4.92 -36.68 12.19
C ASP A 428 6.42 -36.33 12.16
N LYS A 429 7.26 -37.33 11.93
CA LYS A 429 8.70 -37.14 11.79
C LYS A 429 9.06 -36.35 10.53
N LEU A 430 8.43 -36.68 9.41
CA LEU A 430 8.65 -35.99 8.14
C LEU A 430 8.09 -34.56 8.13
N ARG A 431 6.97 -34.30 8.80
CA ARG A 431 6.44 -32.95 9.02
C ARG A 431 7.44 -32.08 9.78
N LEU A 432 8.00 -32.58 10.87
CA LEU A 432 9.01 -31.85 11.62
C LEU A 432 10.30 -31.62 10.81
N GLN A 433 10.68 -32.58 9.99
CA GLN A 433 11.83 -32.45 9.09
C GLN A 433 11.54 -31.39 8.00
N TYR A 434 10.34 -31.42 7.42
CA TYR A 434 9.91 -30.46 6.43
C TYR A 434 9.90 -29.02 6.98
N GLU A 435 9.37 -28.81 8.18
CA GLU A 435 9.40 -27.49 8.83
C GLU A 435 10.83 -26.94 8.92
N LYS A 436 11.80 -27.76 9.32
CA LYS A 436 13.20 -27.35 9.41
C LYS A 436 13.81 -26.96 8.07
N VAL A 437 13.51 -27.72 7.03
CA VAL A 437 14.03 -27.46 5.69
C VAL A 437 13.35 -26.23 5.07
N ALA A 438 12.07 -26.03 5.32
CA ALA A 438 11.33 -24.84 4.91
C ALA A 438 11.87 -23.57 5.61
N ASP A 439 12.22 -23.65 6.89
CA ASP A 439 12.87 -22.55 7.62
C ASP A 439 14.27 -22.24 7.05
N SER A 440 15.06 -23.29 6.73
CA SER A 440 16.37 -23.13 6.09
C SER A 440 16.24 -22.42 4.75
N TRP A 441 15.30 -22.84 3.92
CA TRP A 441 15.02 -22.20 2.63
C TRP A 441 14.60 -20.74 2.78
N THR A 442 13.71 -20.43 3.72
CA THR A 442 13.32 -19.03 4.01
C THR A 442 14.51 -18.17 4.41
N ASN A 443 15.44 -18.72 5.22
CA ASN A 443 16.66 -18.04 5.62
C ASN A 443 17.60 -17.77 4.43
N GLU A 444 17.76 -18.73 3.51
CA GLU A 444 18.59 -18.55 2.31
C GLU A 444 17.98 -17.51 1.36
N CYS A 445 16.66 -17.51 1.18
CA CYS A 445 15.96 -16.47 0.43
C CYS A 445 16.22 -15.07 1.03
N THR A 446 16.18 -14.94 2.35
CA THR A 446 16.46 -13.67 3.03
C THR A 446 17.89 -13.20 2.79
N LYS A 447 18.87 -14.10 2.92
CA LYS A 447 20.29 -13.80 2.64
C LYS A 447 20.51 -13.37 1.18
N TRP A 448 19.89 -14.08 0.24
CA TRP A 448 19.99 -13.74 -1.18
C TRP A 448 19.40 -12.36 -1.46
N TYR A 449 18.26 -12.04 -0.85
CA TYR A 449 17.61 -10.74 -1.01
C TYR A 449 18.46 -9.60 -0.45
N ASP A 450 19.14 -9.83 0.68
CA ASP A 450 20.10 -8.86 1.22
C ASP A 450 21.28 -8.61 0.26
N ILE A 451 21.82 -9.67 -0.35
CA ILE A 451 22.87 -9.56 -1.36
C ILE A 451 22.37 -8.82 -2.60
N TYR A 452 21.16 -9.15 -3.07
CA TYR A 452 20.53 -8.47 -4.20
C TYR A 452 20.37 -6.97 -3.95
N LEU A 453 19.89 -6.59 -2.78
CA LEU A 453 19.77 -5.19 -2.40
C LEU A 453 21.14 -4.49 -2.31
N ASP A 454 22.19 -5.19 -1.82
CA ASP A 454 23.54 -4.64 -1.75
C ASP A 454 24.11 -4.31 -3.11
N GLU A 455 23.81 -5.11 -4.12
CA GLU A 455 24.31 -4.94 -5.47
C GLU A 455 23.48 -3.93 -6.29
N MET A 456 22.15 -3.92 -6.09
CA MET A 456 21.26 -3.02 -6.84
C MET A 456 21.32 -1.57 -6.35
N TYR A 457 21.79 -1.35 -5.09
CA TYR A 457 21.93 -0.02 -4.49
C TYR A 457 23.31 0.16 -3.86
N PRO A 458 24.40 0.11 -4.64
CA PRO A 458 25.76 0.27 -4.13
C PRO A 458 25.99 1.67 -3.53
N GLU A 459 26.91 1.75 -2.57
CA GLU A 459 27.24 3.01 -1.86
C GLU A 459 27.92 4.08 -2.74
N SER A 460 28.28 3.75 -3.98
CA SER A 460 29.19 4.54 -4.81
C SER A 460 28.57 5.68 -5.60
N ASP A 461 27.30 5.98 -5.49
CA ASP A 461 26.64 7.05 -6.24
C ASP A 461 26.42 8.33 -5.41
N PHE A 462 27.39 8.67 -4.52
CA PHE A 462 27.43 10.00 -3.87
C PHE A 462 28.87 10.50 -3.66
#